data_3ee4007715cc9e41f764d49e5bba76a7
#
_entry.id   3ee4007715cc9e41f764d49e5bba76a7
#
_cell.length_a   1.000
_cell.length_b   1.000
_cell.length_c   1.000
_cell.angle_alpha   90.00
_cell.angle_beta   90.00
_cell.angle_gamma   90.00
#
_symmetry.space_group_name_H-M   'P 1'
#
loop_
_entity.id
_entity.type
_entity.pdbx_description
1 polymer ?
#
loop_
_entity_poly.entity_id
_entity_poly.type
_entity_poly.pdbx_seq_one_letter_code
_entity_poly.pdbx_strand_id
1 'polypeptide(L)'
;MAFSPDGKQIASRSSDNSTKLWDSNLRDFGKTYLNHSAWVQTMVFSPDGKQISSDSYKTIKLWDSTTGDFQKTLKGHSDRVNTMAFSPDGKQIASGSTDRTIKLWDSTTGDFQKTLKGHLSWVNNVIFSPDGKQIASGSDDRTIKLWDSTTGHLQKTLEGHSGWVNTMAFSPDGKQIASGSRDNTIKLWDSTTGHLQKTLKGHSDRVNTVVFSPDGKQIASGSDDRTIKLWDSTTGDLQKTLEGHSDRVNTMAFSPDGKQIASGSYDDTIKLWDSTTGHLQKTLEGHADWVNTVAFSPDCKQIASGSDDNTIKLWDSTTGDLQKTLEGHSGWVNTVIFSPDGKQIASGSDDNTIKLWDIVKSHKTSRFLRHLLGSRLKLRSRREIETSEPVHNLKFSADNLFLLTDTERIRLEDTAAEDHDRSPHSLQSFIVKDQWICYGVMPFLRLSSDMQLACHDTLDDQVAIGLKNGQVLRIGFDRSTLHSMLALGAV
;
A
#
# COMPACT_ATOMS: atom_id res chain seq x y z
N MET A 1 5.56 -1.31 0.92
CA MET A 1 4.51 -0.46 0.33
C MET A 1 3.81 0.35 1.38
N ALA A 2 3.31 1.53 1.03
CA ALA A 2 2.49 2.34 1.93
C ALA A 2 1.45 3.12 1.12
N PHE A 3 0.25 3.31 1.68
CA PHE A 3 -0.73 4.27 1.15
C PHE A 3 -0.51 5.64 1.79
N SER A 4 -0.82 6.68 1.01
CA SER A 4 -1.00 8.00 1.59
C SER A 4 -2.18 8.00 2.56
N PRO A 5 -2.16 8.80 3.61
CA PRO A 5 -3.25 8.88 4.59
C PRO A 5 -4.62 9.25 4.01
N ASP A 6 -4.65 9.95 2.87
CA ASP A 6 -5.87 10.29 2.15
C ASP A 6 -6.30 9.20 1.15
N GLY A 7 -5.56 8.10 1.07
CA GLY A 7 -5.83 6.95 0.21
C GLY A 7 -5.69 7.19 -1.29
N LYS A 8 -5.15 8.34 -1.72
CA LYS A 8 -5.07 8.68 -3.15
C LYS A 8 -3.81 8.19 -3.84
N GLN A 9 -2.81 7.78 -3.08
CA GLN A 9 -1.53 7.37 -3.64
C GLN A 9 -0.96 6.14 -2.94
N ILE A 10 -0.11 5.44 -3.67
CA ILE A 10 0.59 4.25 -3.19
C ILE A 10 2.06 4.40 -3.53
N ALA A 11 2.91 4.19 -2.55
CA ALA A 11 4.33 4.14 -2.75
C ALA A 11 4.86 2.71 -2.72
N SER A 12 5.73 2.37 -3.63
CA SER A 12 6.32 1.05 -3.78
C SER A 12 7.84 1.06 -3.84
N ARG A 13 8.41 -0.06 -3.42
CA ARG A 13 9.84 -0.30 -3.52
C ARG A 13 10.17 -1.54 -4.34
N SER A 14 11.37 -1.59 -4.88
CA SER A 14 11.86 -2.70 -5.67
C SER A 14 13.32 -3.05 -5.36
N SER A 15 13.70 -4.29 -5.57
CA SER A 15 15.08 -4.77 -5.52
C SER A 15 15.93 -4.29 -6.71
N ASP A 16 15.33 -3.74 -7.76
CA ASP A 16 16.02 -3.09 -8.89
C ASP A 16 16.49 -1.67 -8.56
N ASN A 17 16.44 -1.28 -7.28
CA ASN A 17 16.80 0.04 -6.78
C ASN A 17 15.85 1.18 -7.17
N SER A 18 14.62 0.86 -7.56
CA SER A 18 13.60 1.86 -7.88
C SER A 18 12.54 1.98 -6.79
N THR A 19 12.00 3.18 -6.66
CA THR A 19 10.77 3.46 -5.92
C THR A 19 9.73 3.94 -6.92
N LYS A 20 8.50 3.43 -6.84
CA LYS A 20 7.41 3.85 -7.72
C LYS A 20 6.28 4.44 -6.89
N LEU A 21 5.69 5.49 -7.41
CA LEU A 21 4.48 6.10 -6.88
C LEU A 21 3.33 5.86 -7.85
N TRP A 22 2.17 5.52 -7.32
CA TRP A 22 1.00 5.17 -8.08
C TRP A 22 -0.17 6.02 -7.59
N ASP A 23 -0.99 6.52 -8.51
CA ASP A 23 -2.27 7.11 -8.15
C ASP A 23 -3.28 5.98 -7.88
N SER A 24 -3.91 5.97 -6.71
CA SER A 24 -4.91 4.96 -6.35
C SER A 24 -6.19 5.06 -7.18
N ASN A 25 -6.44 6.21 -7.82
CA ASN A 25 -7.56 6.42 -8.74
C ASN A 25 -7.28 5.93 -10.17
N LEU A 26 -6.10 5.37 -10.43
CA LEU A 26 -5.71 4.64 -11.63
C LEU A 26 -6.08 5.25 -12.98
N ARG A 27 -5.32 6.21 -13.39
CA ARG A 27 -5.29 6.56 -14.82
C ARG A 27 -3.87 6.73 -15.37
N ASP A 28 -2.84 6.55 -14.53
CA ASP A 28 -1.45 6.58 -14.97
C ASP A 28 -0.68 5.40 -14.36
N PHE A 29 -0.05 4.60 -15.21
CA PHE A 29 0.88 3.56 -14.78
C PHE A 29 2.06 4.22 -14.06
N GLY A 30 2.19 3.95 -12.78
CA GLY A 30 3.08 4.54 -11.81
C GLY A 30 4.40 5.08 -12.32
N LYS A 31 4.70 6.29 -11.93
CA LYS A 31 6.01 6.88 -12.18
C LYS A 31 7.09 6.04 -11.50
N THR A 32 8.05 5.58 -12.29
CA THR A 32 9.20 4.83 -11.78
C THR A 32 10.30 5.80 -11.39
N TYR A 33 10.70 5.78 -10.13
CA TYR A 33 11.79 6.62 -9.64
C TYR A 33 13.08 5.79 -9.59
N LEU A 34 13.87 5.89 -10.65
CA LEU A 34 15.17 5.26 -10.75
C LEU A 34 16.20 6.16 -10.09
N ASN A 35 16.49 5.98 -8.81
CA ASN A 35 17.57 6.74 -8.18
C ASN A 35 18.12 6.13 -6.89
N HIS A 36 17.82 4.88 -6.61
CA HIS A 36 18.46 4.13 -5.55
C HIS A 36 19.63 3.31 -6.09
N SER A 37 20.73 3.27 -5.33
CA SER A 37 21.94 2.51 -5.69
C SER A 37 21.98 1.11 -5.07
N ALA A 38 20.96 0.76 -4.29
CA ALA A 38 20.84 -0.53 -3.60
C ALA A 38 19.37 -0.81 -3.25
N TRP A 39 19.10 -1.99 -2.72
CA TRP A 39 17.76 -2.43 -2.34
C TRP A 39 17.04 -1.44 -1.43
N VAL A 40 15.77 -1.19 -1.74
CA VAL A 40 14.86 -0.42 -0.89
C VAL A 40 14.20 -1.40 0.06
N GLN A 41 14.39 -1.23 1.37
CA GLN A 41 13.88 -2.15 2.38
C GLN A 41 12.59 -1.66 3.02
N THR A 42 12.50 -0.39 3.29
CA THR A 42 11.33 0.21 3.93
C THR A 42 10.91 1.49 3.24
N MET A 43 9.65 1.82 3.36
CA MET A 43 9.05 3.00 2.76
C MET A 43 7.83 3.41 3.56
N VAL A 44 7.68 4.72 3.77
CA VAL A 44 6.57 5.29 4.56
C VAL A 44 6.04 6.55 3.91
N PHE A 45 4.71 6.74 3.95
CA PHE A 45 4.10 8.03 3.66
C PHE A 45 4.18 8.96 4.87
N SER A 46 4.28 10.27 4.60
CA SER A 46 3.97 11.27 5.60
C SER A 46 2.49 11.20 6.02
N PRO A 47 2.14 11.60 7.25
CA PRO A 47 0.75 11.55 7.74
C PRO A 47 -0.24 12.37 6.90
N ASP A 48 0.22 13.44 6.25
CA ASP A 48 -0.59 14.25 5.32
C ASP A 48 -0.62 13.68 3.89
N GLY A 49 0.07 12.57 3.66
CA GLY A 49 0.15 11.89 2.37
C GLY A 49 0.92 12.60 1.28
N LYS A 50 1.58 13.73 1.56
CA LYS A 50 2.23 14.54 0.50
C LYS A 50 3.66 14.14 0.21
N GLN A 51 4.28 13.39 1.09
CA GLN A 51 5.66 12.93 0.93
C GLN A 51 5.77 11.42 1.09
N ILE A 52 6.80 10.87 0.48
CA ILE A 52 7.25 9.50 0.69
C ILE A 52 8.70 9.55 1.09
N SER A 53 9.06 8.78 2.11
CA SER A 53 10.45 8.45 2.40
C SER A 53 10.72 7.00 2.03
N SER A 54 11.86 6.74 1.40
CA SER A 54 12.34 5.41 1.06
C SER A 54 13.81 5.27 1.40
N ASP A 55 14.20 4.13 1.97
CA ASP A 55 15.60 3.85 2.24
C ASP A 55 16.28 3.15 1.06
N SER A 56 17.58 3.30 0.99
CA SER A 56 18.46 2.56 0.08
C SER A 56 19.84 2.44 0.71
N TYR A 57 20.11 1.28 1.26
CA TYR A 57 21.34 0.97 1.95
C TYR A 57 21.67 2.01 3.05
N LYS A 58 22.46 3.03 2.76
CA LYS A 58 22.91 4.07 3.75
C LYS A 58 22.17 5.40 3.64
N THR A 59 21.24 5.52 2.73
CA THR A 59 20.57 6.79 2.42
C THR A 59 19.07 6.66 2.48
N ILE A 60 18.42 7.78 2.73
CA ILE A 60 16.98 7.91 2.64
C ILE A 60 16.69 8.91 1.54
N LYS A 61 15.66 8.67 0.75
CA LYS A 61 15.20 9.60 -0.27
C LYS A 61 13.79 10.07 0.01
N LEU A 62 13.56 11.35 -0.22
CA LEU A 62 12.26 11.99 -0.11
C LEU A 62 11.74 12.28 -1.51
N TRP A 63 10.44 12.06 -1.66
CA TRP A 63 9.71 12.22 -2.91
C TRP A 63 8.42 12.98 -2.65
N ASP A 64 8.04 13.83 -3.59
CA ASP A 64 6.69 14.37 -3.62
C ASP A 64 5.72 13.26 -4.03
N SER A 65 4.75 12.99 -3.20
CA SER A 65 3.81 11.89 -3.44
C SER A 65 2.83 12.20 -4.57
N THR A 66 2.55 13.48 -4.84
CA THR A 66 1.59 13.92 -5.87
C THR A 66 2.22 13.91 -7.27
N THR A 67 3.39 14.53 -7.39
CA THR A 67 4.08 14.64 -8.68
C THR A 67 5.01 13.46 -8.93
N GLY A 68 5.47 12.85 -7.84
CA GLY A 68 6.47 11.82 -7.85
C GLY A 68 7.88 12.33 -8.05
N ASP A 69 8.07 13.61 -7.96
CA ASP A 69 9.39 14.19 -8.15
C ASP A 69 10.31 13.87 -6.96
N PHE A 70 11.55 13.57 -7.30
CA PHE A 70 12.60 13.45 -6.30
C PHE A 70 12.79 14.81 -5.63
N GLN A 71 12.73 14.82 -4.31
CA GLN A 71 12.94 16.04 -3.53
C GLN A 71 14.36 16.10 -2.98
N LYS A 72 14.77 15.11 -2.19
CA LYS A 72 16.06 15.13 -1.51
C LYS A 72 16.62 13.74 -1.19
N THR A 73 17.93 13.67 -1.00
CA THR A 73 18.61 12.52 -0.40
C THR A 73 19.13 12.91 0.98
N LEU A 74 18.70 12.18 1.99
CA LEU A 74 19.16 12.31 3.37
C LEU A 74 20.39 11.40 3.53
N LYS A 75 21.57 12.00 3.64
CA LYS A 75 22.84 11.30 3.78
C LYS A 75 23.39 11.45 5.19
N GLY A 76 23.84 10.37 5.80
CA GLY A 76 24.43 10.47 7.13
C GLY A 76 24.61 9.16 7.86
N HIS A 77 23.80 8.12 7.57
CA HIS A 77 24.07 6.79 8.08
C HIS A 77 25.32 6.20 7.43
N SER A 78 26.13 5.52 8.25
CA SER A 78 27.36 4.87 7.79
C SER A 78 27.13 3.42 7.33
N ASP A 79 25.96 2.87 7.63
CA ASP A 79 25.55 1.54 7.24
C ASP A 79 24.05 1.49 6.93
N ARG A 80 23.52 0.31 6.62
CA ARG A 80 22.16 0.06 6.14
C ARG A 80 21.09 0.64 7.07
N VAL A 81 20.13 1.33 6.50
CA VAL A 81 18.90 1.77 7.17
C VAL A 81 17.92 0.59 7.20
N ASN A 82 17.45 0.22 8.39
CA ASN A 82 16.53 -0.92 8.57
C ASN A 82 15.06 -0.49 8.70
N THR A 83 14.85 0.73 9.22
CA THR A 83 13.52 1.18 9.62
C THR A 83 13.41 2.69 9.55
N MET A 84 12.20 3.18 9.25
CA MET A 84 11.87 4.60 9.24
C MET A 84 10.46 4.84 9.74
N ALA A 85 10.24 5.99 10.34
CA ALA A 85 8.92 6.47 10.72
C ALA A 85 8.82 7.98 10.55
N PHE A 86 7.65 8.48 10.12
CA PHE A 86 7.30 9.89 10.24
C PHE A 86 6.73 10.17 11.62
N SER A 87 6.98 11.37 12.14
CA SER A 87 6.23 11.87 13.29
C SER A 87 4.75 12.04 12.94
N PRO A 88 3.83 11.92 13.92
CA PRO A 88 2.39 12.05 13.65
C PRO A 88 1.98 13.40 13.03
N ASP A 89 2.72 14.47 13.26
CA ASP A 89 2.54 15.78 12.64
C ASP A 89 3.20 15.91 11.26
N GLY A 90 3.89 14.86 10.81
CA GLY A 90 4.57 14.80 9.52
C GLY A 90 5.84 15.63 9.39
N LYS A 91 6.31 16.32 10.45
CA LYS A 91 7.43 17.28 10.34
C LYS A 91 8.80 16.66 10.49
N GLN A 92 8.86 15.47 11.06
CA GLN A 92 10.13 14.77 11.28
C GLN A 92 10.11 13.37 10.68
N ILE A 93 11.29 12.89 10.35
CA ILE A 93 11.55 11.49 10.02
C ILE A 93 12.58 10.98 11.02
N ALA A 94 12.31 9.82 11.62
CA ALA A 94 13.27 9.07 12.39
C ALA A 94 13.70 7.84 11.56
N SER A 95 15.00 7.56 11.51
CA SER A 95 15.56 6.40 10.82
C SER A 95 16.51 5.62 11.71
N GLY A 96 16.35 4.29 11.76
CA GLY A 96 17.21 3.38 12.49
C GLY A 96 18.08 2.53 11.56
N SER A 97 19.31 2.26 11.95
CA SER A 97 20.33 1.66 11.08
C SER A 97 21.15 0.57 11.78
N THR A 98 21.76 -0.28 10.96
CA THR A 98 22.82 -1.22 11.38
C THR A 98 24.07 -0.49 11.89
N ASP A 99 24.21 0.83 11.63
CA ASP A 99 25.27 1.66 12.22
C ASP A 99 25.04 1.98 13.71
N ARG A 100 24.00 1.40 14.33
CA ARG A 100 23.63 1.51 15.76
C ARG A 100 23.11 2.89 16.16
N THR A 101 22.76 3.71 15.20
CA THR A 101 22.22 5.05 15.45
C THR A 101 20.80 5.21 14.94
N ILE A 102 20.09 6.15 15.54
CA ILE A 102 18.89 6.72 14.97
C ILE A 102 19.25 8.14 14.51
N LYS A 103 18.74 8.55 13.36
CA LYS A 103 18.90 9.93 12.89
C LYS A 103 17.54 10.57 12.71
N LEU A 104 17.48 11.86 13.06
CA LEU A 104 16.30 12.70 12.88
C LEU A 104 16.56 13.69 11.76
N TRP A 105 15.53 13.86 10.94
CA TRP A 105 15.56 14.70 9.77
C TRP A 105 14.32 15.59 9.75
N ASP A 106 14.45 16.78 9.28
CA ASP A 106 13.30 17.62 8.92
C ASP A 106 12.69 17.07 7.63
N SER A 107 11.41 16.74 7.67
CA SER A 107 10.74 16.12 6.51
C SER A 107 10.54 17.07 5.35
N THR A 108 10.41 18.39 5.63
CA THR A 108 10.16 19.42 4.62
C THR A 108 11.46 19.84 3.93
N THR A 109 12.47 20.15 4.74
CA THR A 109 13.75 20.62 4.20
C THR A 109 14.70 19.48 3.87
N GLY A 110 14.52 18.30 4.44
CA GLY A 110 15.42 17.16 4.35
C GLY A 110 16.71 17.36 5.15
N ASP A 111 16.79 18.40 5.98
CA ASP A 111 17.98 18.71 6.73
C ASP A 111 18.18 17.71 7.86
N PHE A 112 19.43 17.32 8.05
CA PHE A 112 19.84 16.55 9.20
C PHE A 112 19.64 17.38 10.47
N GLN A 113 18.90 16.83 11.42
CA GLN A 113 18.67 17.49 12.70
C GLN A 113 19.58 16.92 13.79
N LYS A 114 19.56 15.61 14.01
CA LYS A 114 20.25 14.99 15.14
C LYS A 114 20.65 13.53 14.88
N THR A 115 21.67 13.10 15.60
CA THR A 115 21.99 11.68 15.74
C THR A 115 21.74 11.26 17.18
N LEU A 116 20.88 10.27 17.37
CA LEU A 116 20.61 9.65 18.67
C LEU A 116 21.56 8.45 18.80
N LYS A 117 22.52 8.57 19.72
CA LYS A 117 23.55 7.56 19.97
C LYS A 117 23.32 6.90 21.33
N GLY A 118 23.46 5.59 21.38
CA GLY A 118 23.30 4.86 22.64
C GLY A 118 23.05 3.38 22.47
N HIS A 119 22.53 2.92 21.34
CA HIS A 119 22.46 1.51 21.03
C HIS A 119 23.86 0.92 20.75
N LEU A 120 24.07 -0.31 21.21
CA LEU A 120 25.32 -1.05 21.05
C LEU A 120 25.31 -2.02 19.86
N SER A 121 24.12 -2.23 19.27
CA SER A 121 23.93 -3.08 18.10
C SER A 121 22.90 -2.47 17.14
N TRP A 122 22.52 -3.24 16.13
CA TRP A 122 21.61 -2.82 15.07
C TRP A 122 20.28 -2.31 15.61
N VAL A 123 19.80 -1.19 15.08
CA VAL A 123 18.45 -0.69 15.35
C VAL A 123 17.50 -1.30 14.33
N ASN A 124 16.58 -2.14 14.82
CA ASN A 124 15.65 -2.89 13.98
C ASN A 124 14.30 -2.22 13.82
N ASN A 125 13.91 -1.45 14.82
CA ASN A 125 12.59 -0.82 14.84
C ASN A 125 12.68 0.58 15.43
N VAL A 126 11.97 1.54 14.82
CA VAL A 126 11.81 2.92 15.30
C VAL A 126 10.38 3.34 15.09
N ILE A 127 9.74 3.84 16.15
CA ILE A 127 8.35 4.32 16.12
C ILE A 127 8.22 5.62 16.92
N PHE A 128 7.32 6.50 16.50
CA PHE A 128 6.90 7.65 17.28
C PHE A 128 5.74 7.29 18.20
N SER A 129 5.66 7.94 19.36
CA SER A 129 4.45 7.93 20.18
C SER A 129 3.28 8.60 19.44
N PRO A 130 2.01 8.24 19.73
CA PRO A 130 0.85 8.84 19.07
C PRO A 130 0.77 10.37 19.20
N ASP A 131 1.32 10.94 20.27
CA ASP A 131 1.40 12.40 20.46
C ASP A 131 2.65 13.04 19.82
N GLY A 132 3.51 12.24 19.21
CA GLY A 132 4.72 12.67 18.54
C GLY A 132 5.87 13.14 19.43
N LYS A 133 5.73 13.10 20.77
CA LYS A 133 6.74 13.66 21.69
C LYS A 133 7.90 12.73 22.01
N GLN A 134 7.67 11.44 21.80
CA GLN A 134 8.69 10.43 22.06
C GLN A 134 8.98 9.60 20.81
N ILE A 135 10.17 9.07 20.78
CA ILE A 135 10.60 8.04 19.83
C ILE A 135 10.99 6.81 20.65
N ALA A 136 10.49 5.65 20.28
CA ALA A 136 10.95 4.38 20.80
C ALA A 136 11.79 3.67 19.73
N SER A 137 12.92 3.09 20.14
CA SER A 137 13.79 2.30 19.26
C SER A 137 14.14 0.97 19.88
N GLY A 138 14.02 -0.11 19.14
CA GLY A 138 14.37 -1.48 19.51
C GLY A 138 15.60 -1.98 18.77
N SER A 139 16.44 -2.76 19.45
CA SER A 139 17.75 -3.14 18.93
C SER A 139 18.11 -4.59 19.23
N ASP A 140 19.07 -5.07 18.46
CA ASP A 140 19.79 -6.34 18.72
C ASP A 140 20.63 -6.27 20.01
N ASP A 141 20.86 -5.08 20.57
CA ASP A 141 21.49 -4.94 21.89
C ASP A 141 20.57 -5.32 23.06
N ARG A 142 19.37 -5.81 22.75
CA ARG A 142 18.35 -6.29 23.71
C ARG A 142 17.66 -5.19 24.50
N THR A 143 17.89 -3.92 24.14
CA THR A 143 17.28 -2.77 24.82
C THR A 143 16.29 -2.06 23.92
N ILE A 144 15.37 -1.37 24.57
CA ILE A 144 14.55 -0.33 23.97
C ILE A 144 15.03 0.99 24.53
N LYS A 145 15.13 2.01 23.71
CA LYS A 145 15.47 3.36 24.16
C LYS A 145 14.35 4.31 23.81
N LEU A 146 14.03 5.18 24.78
CA LEU A 146 13.07 6.27 24.61
C LEU A 146 13.82 7.58 24.52
N TRP A 147 13.47 8.34 23.51
CA TRP A 147 14.12 9.59 23.18
C TRP A 147 13.07 10.69 23.12
N ASP A 148 13.44 11.87 23.56
CA ASP A 148 12.64 13.07 23.29
C ASP A 148 12.76 13.44 21.81
N SER A 149 11.64 13.52 21.11
CA SER A 149 11.64 13.75 19.66
C SER A 149 12.14 15.14 19.28
N THR A 150 11.98 16.13 20.16
CA THR A 150 12.38 17.52 19.93
C THR A 150 13.85 17.74 20.24
N THR A 151 14.30 17.30 21.42
CA THR A 151 15.69 17.54 21.87
C THR A 151 16.65 16.45 21.39
N GLY A 152 16.16 15.26 21.10
CA GLY A 152 16.96 14.08 20.77
C GLY A 152 17.66 13.46 21.99
N HIS A 153 17.39 13.94 23.19
CA HIS A 153 18.00 13.39 24.40
C HIS A 153 17.42 12.01 24.72
N LEU A 154 18.30 11.11 25.13
CA LEU A 154 17.90 9.83 25.68
C LEU A 154 17.18 10.08 27.00
N GLN A 155 15.90 9.74 27.04
CA GLN A 155 15.07 9.83 28.22
C GLN A 155 15.22 8.60 29.12
N LYS A 156 15.13 7.41 28.49
CA LYS A 156 15.12 6.12 29.18
C LYS A 156 15.83 5.05 28.38
N THR A 157 16.40 4.09 29.07
CA THR A 157 16.79 2.79 28.52
C THR A 157 15.95 1.73 29.23
N LEU A 158 15.20 0.96 28.47
CA LEU A 158 14.35 -0.11 28.96
C LEU A 158 15.14 -1.41 28.82
N GLU A 159 15.63 -1.90 29.94
CA GLU A 159 16.43 -3.12 30.03
C GLU A 159 15.60 -4.26 30.60
N GLY A 160 15.83 -5.45 30.08
CA GLY A 160 15.13 -6.62 30.61
C GLY A 160 14.92 -7.73 29.60
N HIS A 161 14.94 -7.46 28.29
CA HIS A 161 15.01 -8.50 27.30
C HIS A 161 16.39 -9.17 27.29
N SER A 162 16.42 -10.50 27.16
CA SER A 162 17.64 -11.28 27.02
C SER A 162 17.98 -11.63 25.58
N GLY A 163 17.07 -11.36 24.64
CA GLY A 163 17.22 -11.52 23.19
C GLY A 163 16.96 -10.22 22.42
N TRP A 164 17.19 -10.26 21.14
CA TRP A 164 16.97 -9.12 20.24
C TRP A 164 15.52 -8.64 20.31
N VAL A 165 15.32 -7.32 20.28
CA VAL A 165 13.98 -6.72 20.16
C VAL A 165 13.62 -6.65 18.67
N ASN A 166 12.64 -7.47 18.26
CA ASN A 166 12.24 -7.58 16.87
C ASN A 166 11.12 -6.60 16.51
N THR A 167 10.18 -6.39 17.42
CA THR A 167 8.94 -5.67 17.15
C THR A 167 8.52 -4.84 18.35
N MET A 168 7.88 -3.70 18.10
CA MET A 168 7.32 -2.83 19.13
C MET A 168 6.05 -2.17 18.62
N ALA A 169 5.14 -1.87 19.55
CA ALA A 169 3.97 -1.05 19.31
C ALA A 169 3.70 -0.13 20.50
N PHE A 170 3.27 1.11 20.26
CA PHE A 170 2.63 1.93 21.28
C PHE A 170 1.16 1.53 21.42
N SER A 171 0.63 1.60 22.63
CA SER A 171 -0.81 1.59 22.82
C SER A 171 -1.46 2.78 22.12
N PRO A 172 -2.73 2.70 21.69
CA PRO A 172 -3.41 3.81 21.02
C PRO A 172 -3.46 5.11 21.83
N ASP A 173 -3.47 5.02 23.16
CA ASP A 173 -3.40 6.18 24.07
C ASP A 173 -1.96 6.67 24.35
N GLY A 174 -0.96 5.99 23.80
CA GLY A 174 0.46 6.32 23.95
C GLY A 174 1.08 6.03 25.31
N LYS A 175 0.34 5.43 26.27
CA LYS A 175 0.84 5.26 27.65
C LYS A 175 1.68 4.01 27.86
N GLN A 176 1.54 3.04 26.97
CA GLN A 176 2.28 1.78 27.05
C GLN A 176 3.06 1.52 25.76
N ILE A 177 4.11 0.74 25.91
CA ILE A 177 4.86 0.12 24.83
C ILE A 177 4.83 -1.39 25.03
N ALA A 178 4.42 -2.13 24.02
CA ALA A 178 4.61 -3.56 23.95
C ALA A 178 5.82 -3.86 23.08
N SER A 179 6.69 -4.75 23.53
CA SER A 179 7.86 -5.19 22.77
C SER A 179 7.95 -6.71 22.73
N GLY A 180 8.19 -7.25 21.53
CA GLY A 180 8.41 -8.66 21.29
C GLY A 180 9.88 -8.96 20.97
N SER A 181 10.39 -10.06 21.48
CA SER A 181 11.81 -10.38 21.43
C SER A 181 12.10 -11.84 21.05
N ARG A 182 13.33 -12.06 20.62
CA ARG A 182 13.91 -13.41 20.46
C ARG A 182 14.15 -14.13 21.78
N ASP A 183 13.87 -13.50 22.93
CA ASP A 183 13.87 -14.18 24.24
C ASP A 183 12.53 -14.84 24.56
N ASN A 184 11.66 -14.95 23.58
CA ASN A 184 10.35 -15.59 23.65
C ASN A 184 9.34 -14.86 24.54
N THR A 185 9.65 -13.61 24.95
CA THR A 185 8.76 -12.82 25.81
C THR A 185 8.24 -11.58 25.12
N ILE A 186 7.10 -11.10 25.60
CA ILE A 186 6.63 -9.74 25.37
C ILE A 186 6.81 -8.98 26.68
N LYS A 187 7.23 -7.74 26.61
CA LYS A 187 7.32 -6.87 27.76
C LYS A 187 6.45 -5.63 27.55
N LEU A 188 5.75 -5.25 28.63
CA LEU A 188 4.96 -4.02 28.68
C LEU A 188 5.70 -3.01 29.54
N TRP A 189 5.82 -1.83 28.99
CA TRP A 189 6.55 -0.74 29.58
C TRP A 189 5.65 0.48 29.70
N ASP A 190 5.75 1.20 30.79
CA ASP A 190 5.18 2.52 30.92
C ASP A 190 6.00 3.50 30.06
N SER A 191 5.39 4.14 29.10
CA SER A 191 6.07 5.02 28.15
C SER A 191 6.63 6.29 28.81
N THR A 192 6.03 6.74 29.91
CA THR A 192 6.43 7.95 30.64
C THR A 192 7.57 7.70 31.61
N THR A 193 7.44 6.65 32.41
CA THR A 193 8.44 6.33 33.44
C THR A 193 9.55 5.44 32.95
N GLY A 194 9.31 4.68 31.90
CA GLY A 194 10.21 3.64 31.36
C GLY A 194 10.25 2.37 32.21
N HIS A 195 9.42 2.28 33.26
CA HIS A 195 9.41 1.09 34.10
C HIS A 195 8.78 -0.10 33.38
N LEU A 196 9.39 -1.25 33.58
CA LEU A 196 8.79 -2.52 33.20
C LEU A 196 7.54 -2.75 34.03
N GLN A 197 6.39 -2.73 33.39
CA GLN A 197 5.12 -3.03 34.04
C GLN A 197 4.89 -4.52 34.15
N LYS A 198 5.11 -5.24 33.05
CA LYS A 198 4.82 -6.69 32.95
C LYS A 198 5.82 -7.39 32.04
N THR A 199 6.04 -8.67 32.32
CA THR A 199 6.67 -9.60 31.40
C THR A 199 5.67 -10.69 31.09
N LEU A 200 5.21 -10.75 29.83
CA LEU A 200 4.25 -11.72 29.35
C LEU A 200 5.04 -12.95 28.90
N LYS A 201 4.95 -14.01 29.68
CA LYS A 201 5.64 -15.27 29.43
C LYS A 201 4.63 -16.32 28.99
N GLY A 202 5.00 -17.09 27.98
CA GLY A 202 4.12 -18.16 27.51
C GLY A 202 4.47 -18.65 26.13
N HIS A 203 5.08 -17.82 25.28
CA HIS A 203 5.67 -18.30 24.04
C HIS A 203 6.92 -19.15 24.32
N SER A 204 7.07 -20.25 23.57
CA SER A 204 8.21 -21.14 23.68
C SER A 204 9.32 -20.85 22.65
N ASP A 205 9.05 -19.93 21.71
CA ASP A 205 10.01 -19.48 20.71
C ASP A 205 9.85 -17.97 20.47
N ARG A 206 10.72 -17.40 19.63
CA ARG A 206 10.82 -15.95 19.38
C ARG A 206 9.48 -15.34 18.95
N VAL A 207 9.24 -14.13 19.45
CA VAL A 207 8.07 -13.32 19.10
C VAL A 207 8.39 -12.51 17.85
N ASN A 208 7.60 -12.71 16.78
CA ASN A 208 7.80 -12.05 15.50
C ASN A 208 6.97 -10.78 15.35
N THR A 209 5.78 -10.76 15.92
CA THR A 209 4.84 -9.64 15.77
C THR A 209 4.05 -9.41 17.05
N VAL A 210 3.81 -8.13 17.36
CA VAL A 210 3.01 -7.68 18.50
C VAL A 210 2.15 -6.51 18.05
N VAL A 211 0.86 -6.57 18.34
CA VAL A 211 -0.09 -5.50 17.98
C VAL A 211 -1.08 -5.27 19.14
N PHE A 212 -1.46 -4.01 19.36
CA PHE A 212 -2.57 -3.66 20.24
C PHE A 212 -3.91 -3.77 19.50
N SER A 213 -4.97 -4.14 20.20
CA SER A 213 -6.33 -3.97 19.71
C SER A 213 -6.63 -2.46 19.49
N PRO A 214 -7.57 -2.11 18.59
CA PRO A 214 -7.93 -0.71 18.35
C PRO A 214 -8.41 0.06 19.58
N ASP A 215 -9.01 -0.64 20.56
CA ASP A 215 -9.43 -0.04 21.84
C ASP A 215 -8.32 -0.05 22.91
N GLY A 216 -7.16 -0.59 22.58
CA GLY A 216 -5.99 -0.66 23.47
C GLY A 216 -6.09 -1.66 24.62
N LYS A 217 -7.16 -2.46 24.75
CA LYS A 217 -7.37 -3.34 25.90
C LYS A 217 -6.70 -4.69 25.78
N GLN A 218 -6.41 -5.11 24.56
CA GLN A 218 -5.76 -6.38 24.30
C GLN A 218 -4.45 -6.18 23.54
N ILE A 219 -3.58 -7.15 23.72
CA ILE A 219 -2.37 -7.32 22.90
C ILE A 219 -2.45 -8.69 22.26
N ALA A 220 -2.17 -8.76 20.96
CA ALA A 220 -1.95 -10.01 20.28
C ALA A 220 -0.47 -10.16 19.93
N SER A 221 0.07 -11.36 20.11
CA SER A 221 1.45 -11.70 19.77
C SER A 221 1.51 -12.98 18.97
N GLY A 222 2.31 -13.01 17.90
CA GLY A 222 2.58 -14.16 17.06
C GLY A 222 4.03 -14.59 17.16
N SER A 223 4.27 -15.90 17.12
CA SER A 223 5.56 -16.49 17.42
C SER A 223 5.94 -17.62 16.46
N ASP A 224 7.24 -17.92 16.44
CA ASP A 224 7.77 -19.13 15.81
C ASP A 224 7.30 -20.40 16.51
N ASP A 225 6.75 -20.32 17.73
CA ASP A 225 6.13 -21.46 18.42
C ASP A 225 4.79 -21.90 17.83
N ARG A 226 4.37 -21.29 16.71
CA ARG A 226 3.16 -21.58 15.93
C ARG A 226 1.86 -21.13 16.63
N THR A 227 1.95 -20.40 17.73
CA THR A 227 0.78 -19.90 18.46
C THR A 227 0.64 -18.40 18.36
N ILE A 228 -0.61 -17.96 18.55
CA ILE A 228 -0.93 -16.58 18.87
C ILE A 228 -1.38 -16.55 20.31
N LYS A 229 -0.98 -15.52 21.03
CA LYS A 229 -1.42 -15.32 22.40
C LYS A 229 -2.08 -13.95 22.54
N LEU A 230 -3.21 -13.95 23.26
CA LEU A 230 -3.96 -12.75 23.60
C LEU A 230 -3.75 -12.44 25.08
N TRP A 231 -3.42 -11.21 25.34
CA TRP A 231 -3.06 -10.72 26.66
C TRP A 231 -3.93 -9.52 27.01
N ASP A 232 -4.30 -9.40 28.26
CA ASP A 232 -4.87 -8.17 28.80
C ASP A 232 -3.77 -7.10 28.90
N SER A 233 -3.97 -5.97 28.27
CA SER A 233 -2.95 -4.91 28.25
C SER A 233 -2.73 -4.25 29.62
N THR A 234 -3.71 -4.32 30.53
CA THR A 234 -3.65 -3.71 31.86
C THR A 234 -3.05 -4.65 32.87
N THR A 235 -3.56 -5.89 32.94
CA THR A 235 -3.10 -6.87 33.94
C THR A 235 -1.87 -7.63 33.48
N GLY A 236 -1.69 -7.78 32.17
CA GLY A 236 -0.64 -8.60 31.55
C GLY A 236 -0.97 -10.10 31.57
N ASP A 237 -2.18 -10.45 31.97
CA ASP A 237 -2.58 -11.85 32.05
C ASP A 237 -2.79 -12.44 30.66
N LEU A 238 -2.36 -13.69 30.50
CA LEU A 238 -2.67 -14.47 29.33
C LEU A 238 -4.16 -14.79 29.31
N GLN A 239 -4.88 -14.19 28.40
CA GLN A 239 -6.30 -14.43 28.23
C GLN A 239 -6.56 -15.69 27.42
N LYS A 240 -5.84 -15.87 26.31
CA LYS A 240 -6.04 -16.97 25.38
C LYS A 240 -4.73 -17.39 24.72
N THR A 241 -4.65 -18.68 24.39
CA THR A 241 -3.69 -19.20 23.41
C THR A 241 -4.48 -19.72 22.22
N LEU A 242 -4.19 -19.21 21.05
CA LEU A 242 -4.82 -19.61 19.80
C LEU A 242 -3.89 -20.61 19.13
N GLU A 243 -4.29 -21.85 19.14
CA GLU A 243 -3.55 -22.98 18.57
C GLU A 243 -4.21 -23.43 17.27
N GLY A 244 -3.40 -23.88 16.32
CA GLY A 244 -3.93 -24.40 15.07
C GLY A 244 -3.05 -24.19 13.85
N HIS A 245 -2.13 -23.20 13.89
CA HIS A 245 -1.08 -23.14 12.87
C HIS A 245 -0.06 -24.26 13.06
N SER A 246 0.38 -24.87 11.96
CA SER A 246 1.38 -25.94 11.96
C SER A 246 2.81 -25.44 11.77
N ASP A 247 3.00 -24.16 11.44
CA ASP A 247 4.28 -23.49 11.35
C ASP A 247 4.19 -22.06 11.94
N ARG A 248 5.30 -21.31 11.88
CA ARG A 248 5.49 -19.98 12.47
C ARG A 248 4.38 -19.01 12.09
N VAL A 249 3.92 -18.24 13.07
CA VAL A 249 3.05 -17.10 12.82
C VAL A 249 3.92 -15.89 12.45
N ASN A 250 3.80 -15.46 11.20
CA ASN A 250 4.64 -14.40 10.65
C ASN A 250 3.99 -13.01 10.75
N THR A 251 2.69 -12.96 10.56
CA THR A 251 1.94 -11.70 10.47
C THR A 251 0.59 -11.80 11.14
N MET A 252 0.10 -10.68 11.67
CA MET A 252 -1.22 -10.57 12.28
C MET A 252 -1.81 -9.19 12.09
N ALA A 253 -3.13 -9.12 12.06
CA ALA A 253 -3.88 -7.88 12.10
C ALA A 253 -5.18 -8.06 12.91
N PHE A 254 -5.55 -7.05 13.71
CA PHE A 254 -6.92 -6.92 14.20
C PHE A 254 -7.81 -6.35 13.10
N SER A 255 -9.05 -6.77 13.07
CA SER A 255 -10.08 -6.06 12.30
C SER A 255 -10.25 -4.64 12.86
N PRO A 256 -10.61 -3.64 12.03
CA PRO A 256 -10.81 -2.27 12.46
C PRO A 256 -11.81 -2.11 13.60
N ASP A 257 -12.81 -2.99 13.71
CA ASP A 257 -13.79 -3.03 14.81
C ASP A 257 -13.30 -3.81 16.05
N GLY A 258 -12.10 -4.39 15.98
CA GLY A 258 -11.46 -5.13 17.05
C GLY A 258 -12.04 -6.51 17.33
N LYS A 259 -13.01 -7.02 16.56
CA LYS A 259 -13.71 -8.29 16.87
C LYS A 259 -13.01 -9.53 16.35
N GLN A 260 -12.20 -9.39 15.34
CA GLN A 260 -11.48 -10.50 14.71
C GLN A 260 -9.98 -10.27 14.69
N ILE A 261 -9.24 -11.36 14.63
CA ILE A 261 -7.81 -11.38 14.33
C ILE A 261 -7.61 -12.26 13.10
N ALA A 262 -6.88 -11.75 12.13
CA ALA A 262 -6.35 -12.55 11.04
C ALA A 262 -4.87 -12.83 11.31
N SER A 263 -4.44 -14.06 11.11
CA SER A 263 -3.05 -14.47 11.22
C SER A 263 -2.59 -15.21 9.97
N GLY A 264 -1.43 -14.85 9.45
CA GLY A 264 -0.76 -15.54 8.36
C GLY A 264 0.47 -16.30 8.86
N SER A 265 0.70 -17.48 8.32
CA SER A 265 1.74 -18.41 8.76
C SER A 265 2.55 -18.97 7.60
N TYR A 266 3.70 -19.55 7.95
CA TYR A 266 4.51 -20.37 7.06
C TYR A 266 3.90 -21.75 6.78
N ASP A 267 2.71 -22.06 7.38
CA ASP A 267 1.92 -23.23 7.04
C ASP A 267 0.98 -23.02 5.84
N ASP A 268 1.20 -21.95 5.07
CA ASP A 268 0.48 -21.55 3.85
C ASP A 268 -0.99 -21.16 4.11
N THR A 269 -1.41 -21.05 5.37
CA THR A 269 -2.80 -20.72 5.74
C THR A 269 -2.93 -19.34 6.38
N ILE A 270 -4.14 -18.79 6.26
CA ILE A 270 -4.60 -17.71 7.12
C ILE A 270 -5.67 -18.28 8.06
N LYS A 271 -5.64 -17.86 9.32
CA LYS A 271 -6.66 -18.22 10.28
C LYS A 271 -7.35 -16.99 10.82
N LEU A 272 -8.68 -17.09 10.97
CA LEU A 272 -9.52 -16.06 11.56
C LEU A 272 -9.96 -16.51 12.93
N TRP A 273 -9.79 -15.63 13.88
CA TRP A 273 -10.07 -15.87 15.27
C TRP A 273 -11.02 -14.81 15.81
N ASP A 274 -11.94 -15.20 16.64
CA ASP A 274 -12.72 -14.28 17.47
C ASP A 274 -11.81 -13.70 18.55
N SER A 275 -11.64 -12.39 18.58
CA SER A 275 -10.73 -11.72 19.51
C SER A 275 -11.16 -11.84 20.99
N THR A 276 -12.46 -12.00 21.23
CA THR A 276 -13.03 -12.09 22.58
C THR A 276 -12.97 -13.52 23.13
N THR A 277 -13.41 -14.48 22.33
CA THR A 277 -13.48 -15.89 22.76
C THR A 277 -12.18 -16.65 22.51
N GLY A 278 -11.38 -16.20 21.55
CA GLY A 278 -10.18 -16.91 21.08
C GLY A 278 -10.49 -18.12 20.18
N HIS A 279 -11.75 -18.38 19.87
CA HIS A 279 -12.10 -19.51 19.03
C HIS A 279 -11.67 -19.29 17.59
N LEU A 280 -11.14 -20.35 16.98
CA LEU A 280 -10.91 -20.40 15.54
C LEU A 280 -12.26 -20.35 14.83
N GLN A 281 -12.47 -19.27 14.08
CA GLN A 281 -13.68 -19.11 13.28
C GLN A 281 -13.54 -19.80 11.93
N LYS A 282 -12.39 -19.58 11.25
CA LYS A 282 -12.14 -20.08 9.90
C LYS A 282 -10.66 -20.38 9.69
N THR A 283 -10.38 -21.37 8.83
CA THR A 283 -9.09 -21.55 8.18
C THR A 283 -9.28 -21.26 6.71
N LEU A 284 -8.48 -20.32 6.17
CA LEU A 284 -8.51 -19.91 4.79
C LEU A 284 -7.36 -20.64 4.10
N GLU A 285 -7.70 -21.68 3.36
CA GLU A 285 -6.76 -22.52 2.63
C GLU A 285 -6.74 -22.13 1.14
N GLY A 286 -5.57 -22.19 0.52
CA GLY A 286 -5.48 -21.93 -0.91
C GLY A 286 -4.18 -21.28 -1.37
N HIS A 287 -3.38 -20.66 -0.48
CA HIS A 287 -2.00 -20.35 -0.82
C HIS A 287 -1.18 -21.64 -0.89
N ALA A 288 -0.18 -21.65 -1.76
CA ALA A 288 0.70 -22.80 -2.00
C ALA A 288 2.09 -22.62 -1.38
N ASP A 289 2.31 -21.51 -0.67
CA ASP A 289 3.56 -21.17 0.00
C ASP A 289 3.28 -20.12 1.10
N TRP A 290 4.30 -19.75 1.86
CA TRP A 290 4.26 -18.93 3.06
C TRP A 290 3.41 -17.67 2.93
N VAL A 291 2.58 -17.40 3.92
CA VAL A 291 1.79 -16.17 4.00
C VAL A 291 2.60 -15.07 4.70
N ASN A 292 3.00 -14.07 3.93
CA ASN A 292 3.87 -12.99 4.42
C ASN A 292 3.09 -11.83 5.03
N THR A 293 1.86 -11.62 4.58
CA THR A 293 1.09 -10.44 4.97
C THR A 293 -0.40 -10.72 4.93
N VAL A 294 -1.11 -10.14 5.90
CA VAL A 294 -2.58 -10.12 5.95
C VAL A 294 -3.06 -8.72 6.30
N ALA A 295 -4.17 -8.31 5.72
CA ALA A 295 -4.80 -7.03 6.01
C ALA A 295 -6.33 -7.16 5.95
N PHE A 296 -7.05 -6.49 6.86
CA PHE A 296 -8.50 -6.33 6.77
C PHE A 296 -8.85 -5.12 5.90
N SER A 297 -9.97 -5.21 5.20
CA SER A 297 -10.60 -4.05 4.58
C SER A 297 -11.12 -3.07 5.66
N PRO A 298 -11.19 -1.76 5.37
CA PRO A 298 -11.68 -0.77 6.34
C PRO A 298 -13.10 -1.03 6.83
N ASP A 299 -13.94 -1.69 6.04
CA ASP A 299 -15.32 -2.06 6.38
C ASP A 299 -15.43 -3.43 7.07
N CYS A 300 -14.31 -4.06 7.40
CA CYS A 300 -14.21 -5.37 8.04
C CYS A 300 -14.75 -6.55 7.22
N LYS A 301 -15.14 -6.39 5.95
CA LYS A 301 -15.80 -7.46 5.19
C LYS A 301 -14.87 -8.36 4.41
N GLN A 302 -13.66 -7.91 4.17
CA GLN A 302 -12.70 -8.66 3.36
C GLN A 302 -11.35 -8.74 4.05
N ILE A 303 -10.60 -9.76 3.68
CA ILE A 303 -9.20 -9.94 4.03
C ILE A 303 -8.42 -10.09 2.75
N ALA A 304 -7.29 -9.41 2.66
CA ALA A 304 -6.30 -9.62 1.63
C ALA A 304 -5.08 -10.30 2.23
N SER A 305 -4.52 -11.25 1.52
CA SER A 305 -3.28 -11.93 1.88
C SER A 305 -2.31 -11.98 0.70
N GLY A 306 -1.01 -11.87 0.99
CA GLY A 306 0.07 -12.05 0.03
C GLY A 306 1.01 -13.16 0.48
N SER A 307 1.56 -13.91 -0.49
CA SER A 307 2.30 -15.14 -0.25
C SER A 307 3.54 -15.26 -1.14
N ASP A 308 4.46 -16.13 -0.72
CA ASP A 308 5.61 -16.58 -1.53
C ASP A 308 5.17 -17.38 -2.77
N ASP A 309 3.89 -17.78 -2.86
CA ASP A 309 3.29 -18.37 -4.06
C ASP A 309 3.07 -17.35 -5.20
N ASN A 310 3.52 -16.13 -5.04
CA ASN A 310 3.42 -15.01 -5.98
C ASN A 310 2.00 -14.48 -6.19
N THR A 311 1.02 -14.91 -5.39
CA THR A 311 -0.38 -14.47 -5.52
C THR A 311 -0.85 -13.62 -4.34
N ILE A 312 -1.88 -12.83 -4.61
CA ILE A 312 -2.71 -12.21 -3.59
C ILE A 312 -4.07 -12.89 -3.60
N LYS A 313 -4.62 -13.16 -2.45
CA LYS A 313 -5.96 -13.72 -2.32
C LYS A 313 -6.86 -12.80 -1.52
N LEU A 314 -8.11 -12.69 -1.98
CA LEU A 314 -9.18 -11.98 -1.31
C LEU A 314 -10.16 -12.96 -0.74
N TRP A 315 -10.51 -12.76 0.51
CA TRP A 315 -11.37 -13.62 1.29
C TRP A 315 -12.54 -12.83 1.89
N ASP A 316 -13.68 -13.44 1.99
CA ASP A 316 -14.79 -12.93 2.80
C ASP A 316 -14.47 -13.16 4.28
N SER A 317 -14.44 -12.10 5.08
CA SER A 317 -14.09 -12.19 6.50
C SER A 317 -15.14 -12.92 7.34
N THR A 318 -16.37 -13.00 6.86
CA THR A 318 -17.49 -13.64 7.58
C THR A 318 -17.61 -15.12 7.23
N THR A 319 -17.62 -15.43 5.91
CA THR A 319 -17.79 -16.82 5.46
C THR A 319 -16.47 -17.57 5.39
N GLY A 320 -15.35 -16.89 5.20
CA GLY A 320 -14.03 -17.47 4.95
C GLY A 320 -13.82 -17.88 3.49
N ASP A 321 -14.79 -17.64 2.62
CA ASP A 321 -14.71 -18.07 1.22
C ASP A 321 -13.67 -17.26 0.43
N LEU A 322 -12.92 -17.94 -0.41
CA LEU A 322 -12.05 -17.31 -1.40
C LEU A 322 -12.90 -16.59 -2.42
N GLN A 323 -12.85 -15.26 -2.41
CA GLN A 323 -13.59 -14.43 -3.38
C GLN A 323 -12.82 -14.28 -4.69
N LYS A 324 -11.50 -14.11 -4.63
CA LYS A 324 -10.68 -13.86 -5.81
C LYS A 324 -9.21 -14.21 -5.57
N THR A 325 -8.55 -14.79 -6.57
CA THR A 325 -7.08 -14.84 -6.66
C THR A 325 -6.63 -13.79 -7.65
N LEU A 326 -5.65 -12.98 -7.26
CA LEU A 326 -5.05 -11.94 -8.09
C LEU A 326 -3.67 -12.44 -8.50
N GLU A 327 -3.57 -12.88 -9.74
CA GLU A 327 -2.34 -13.40 -10.35
C GLU A 327 -1.64 -12.33 -11.17
N GLY A 328 -0.33 -12.39 -11.24
CA GLY A 328 0.44 -11.49 -12.10
C GLY A 328 1.79 -11.06 -11.52
N HIS A 329 2.05 -11.26 -10.22
CA HIS A 329 3.40 -11.18 -9.70
C HIS A 329 4.22 -12.40 -10.13
N SER A 330 5.51 -12.21 -10.41
CA SER A 330 6.45 -13.26 -10.75
C SER A 330 7.47 -13.56 -9.63
N GLY A 331 7.28 -12.96 -8.48
CA GLY A 331 8.07 -13.15 -7.25
C GLY A 331 7.21 -13.03 -6.01
N TRP A 332 7.76 -13.35 -4.87
CA TRP A 332 7.08 -13.39 -3.57
C TRP A 332 6.32 -12.10 -3.27
N VAL A 333 5.08 -12.22 -2.79
CA VAL A 333 4.29 -11.05 -2.38
C VAL A 333 4.55 -10.76 -0.91
N ASN A 334 5.31 -9.72 -0.65
CA ASN A 334 5.78 -9.37 0.70
C ASN A 334 4.79 -8.51 1.48
N THR A 335 3.95 -7.78 0.78
CA THR A 335 3.02 -6.85 1.44
C THR A 335 1.77 -6.63 0.61
N VAL A 336 0.64 -6.57 1.31
CA VAL A 336 -0.69 -6.29 0.76
C VAL A 336 -1.42 -5.35 1.69
N ILE A 337 -2.05 -4.34 1.14
CA ILE A 337 -2.84 -3.38 1.91
C ILE A 337 -4.09 -2.95 1.13
N PHE A 338 -5.17 -2.65 1.86
CA PHE A 338 -6.35 -2.02 1.28
C PHE A 338 -6.19 -0.50 1.19
N SER A 339 -6.82 0.10 0.20
CA SER A 339 -7.04 1.55 0.20
C SER A 339 -7.97 1.94 1.35
N PRO A 340 -7.84 3.17 1.91
CA PRO A 340 -8.69 3.63 3.00
C PRO A 340 -10.19 3.62 2.68
N ASP A 341 -10.57 3.75 1.42
CA ASP A 341 -11.96 3.64 0.97
C ASP A 341 -12.38 2.19 0.69
N GLY A 342 -11.47 1.23 0.84
CA GLY A 342 -11.73 -0.19 0.67
C GLY A 342 -12.00 -0.65 -0.76
N LYS A 343 -11.78 0.19 -1.78
CA LYS A 343 -12.10 -0.16 -3.16
C LYS A 343 -10.96 -0.82 -3.92
N GLN A 344 -9.76 -0.68 -3.41
CA GLN A 344 -8.55 -1.18 -4.06
C GLN A 344 -7.65 -1.92 -3.08
N ILE A 345 -6.82 -2.78 -3.63
CA ILE A 345 -5.69 -3.41 -2.96
C ILE A 345 -4.41 -3.00 -3.68
N ALA A 346 -3.37 -2.73 -2.91
CA ALA A 346 -2.02 -2.65 -3.41
C ALA A 346 -1.19 -3.83 -2.90
N SER A 347 -0.36 -4.38 -3.76
CA SER A 347 0.58 -5.45 -3.43
C SER A 347 1.99 -5.13 -3.89
N GLY A 348 2.99 -5.52 -3.11
CA GLY A 348 4.41 -5.43 -3.43
C GLY A 348 5.09 -6.78 -3.39
N SER A 349 6.00 -6.99 -4.32
CA SER A 349 6.60 -8.28 -4.59
C SER A 349 8.11 -8.20 -4.81
N ASP A 350 8.78 -9.32 -4.60
CA ASP A 350 10.18 -9.54 -4.97
C ASP A 350 10.40 -9.52 -6.49
N ASP A 351 9.33 -9.53 -7.30
CA ASP A 351 9.41 -9.32 -8.74
C ASP A 351 9.69 -7.85 -9.11
N ASN A 352 9.96 -7.00 -8.12
CA ASN A 352 10.26 -5.59 -8.29
C ASN A 352 9.06 -4.76 -8.79
N THR A 353 7.85 -5.29 -8.68
CA THR A 353 6.64 -4.57 -9.09
C THR A 353 5.68 -4.35 -7.94
N ILE A 354 4.88 -3.30 -8.11
CA ILE A 354 3.63 -3.15 -7.40
C ILE A 354 2.49 -3.33 -8.36
N LYS A 355 1.47 -3.93 -7.84
CA LYS A 355 0.23 -4.06 -8.58
C LYS A 355 -0.92 -3.50 -7.77
N LEU A 356 -1.82 -2.85 -8.48
CA LEU A 356 -3.07 -2.34 -7.96
C LEU A 356 -4.21 -3.19 -8.50
N TRP A 357 -5.16 -3.46 -7.63
CA TRP A 357 -6.25 -4.36 -7.90
C TRP A 357 -7.57 -3.71 -7.49
N ASP A 358 -8.50 -3.54 -8.43
CA ASP A 358 -9.85 -3.09 -8.13
C ASP A 358 -10.67 -4.23 -7.53
N ILE A 359 -11.28 -3.98 -6.37
CA ILE A 359 -12.07 -4.98 -5.64
C ILE A 359 -13.53 -4.92 -6.05
N VAL A 360 -14.00 -3.78 -6.55
CA VAL A 360 -15.40 -3.60 -6.93
C VAL A 360 -15.78 -4.63 -7.98
N LYS A 361 -16.80 -5.43 -7.69
CA LYS A 361 -17.35 -6.41 -8.63
C LYS A 361 -17.67 -5.69 -9.94
N SER A 362 -16.95 -6.01 -11.01
CA SER A 362 -17.46 -5.72 -12.33
C SER A 362 -18.79 -6.49 -12.43
N HIS A 363 -19.91 -5.79 -12.42
CA HIS A 363 -21.18 -6.42 -12.74
C HIS A 363 -20.96 -7.17 -14.06
N LYS A 364 -21.17 -8.48 -14.04
CA LYS A 364 -21.18 -9.29 -15.25
C LYS A 364 -22.16 -8.62 -16.20
N THR A 365 -21.64 -7.86 -17.14
CA THR A 365 -22.43 -7.35 -18.24
C THR A 365 -23.06 -8.56 -18.91
N SER A 366 -24.37 -8.66 -18.79
CA SER A 366 -25.15 -9.76 -19.36
C SER A 366 -24.70 -10.00 -20.80
N ARG A 367 -24.53 -11.27 -21.18
CA ARG A 367 -24.27 -11.68 -22.57
C ARG A 367 -25.22 -11.02 -23.58
N PHE A 368 -26.39 -10.61 -23.11
CA PHE A 368 -27.44 -9.91 -23.86
C PHE A 368 -27.02 -8.46 -24.23
N LEU A 369 -26.36 -7.74 -23.38
CA LEU A 369 -25.87 -6.37 -23.65
C LEU A 369 -24.74 -6.37 -24.70
N ARG A 370 -23.87 -7.38 -24.71
CA ARG A 370 -22.82 -7.50 -25.73
C ARG A 370 -23.34 -7.64 -27.15
N HIS A 371 -24.50 -8.25 -27.33
CA HIS A 371 -25.10 -8.43 -28.64
C HIS A 371 -25.88 -7.19 -29.12
N LEU A 372 -26.47 -6.43 -28.20
CA LEU A 372 -27.21 -5.21 -28.52
C LEU A 372 -26.29 -4.01 -28.81
N LEU A 373 -25.15 -3.91 -28.13
CA LEU A 373 -24.20 -2.80 -28.28
C LEU A 373 -23.40 -2.88 -29.59
N GLY A 374 -23.10 -4.08 -30.08
CA GLY A 374 -22.30 -4.26 -31.30
C GLY A 374 -22.95 -3.78 -32.62
N SER A 375 -24.25 -3.56 -32.64
CA SER A 375 -24.97 -3.26 -33.87
C SER A 375 -25.59 -1.86 -33.99
N ARG A 376 -25.49 -1.01 -32.93
CA ARG A 376 -26.22 0.27 -32.89
C ARG A 376 -25.37 1.53 -32.69
N LEU A 377 -24.07 1.39 -32.45
CA LEU A 377 -23.18 2.54 -32.28
C LEU A 377 -22.75 3.10 -33.64
N LYS A 378 -23.16 4.32 -33.92
CA LYS A 378 -22.58 5.07 -35.06
C LYS A 378 -21.31 5.77 -34.56
N LEU A 379 -20.15 5.27 -34.98
CA LEU A 379 -18.88 5.98 -34.87
C LEU A 379 -18.96 7.23 -35.77
N ARG A 380 -18.76 8.41 -35.22
CA ARG A 380 -18.82 9.68 -35.96
C ARG A 380 -17.65 9.84 -36.91
N SER A 381 -16.47 9.38 -36.49
CA SER A 381 -15.26 9.40 -37.32
C SER A 381 -14.22 8.41 -36.81
N ARG A 382 -13.59 7.72 -37.76
CA ARG A 382 -12.34 6.99 -37.52
C ARG A 382 -11.29 7.62 -38.43
N ARG A 383 -10.23 8.21 -37.84
CA ARG A 383 -9.11 8.75 -38.60
C ARG A 383 -7.83 8.14 -38.06
N GLU A 384 -7.03 7.58 -38.94
CA GLU A 384 -5.68 7.11 -38.64
C GLU A 384 -4.70 8.21 -39.06
N ILE A 385 -3.77 8.55 -38.19
CA ILE A 385 -2.72 9.54 -38.43
C ILE A 385 -1.40 8.79 -38.26
N GLU A 386 -0.58 8.80 -39.29
CA GLU A 386 0.77 8.24 -39.24
C GLU A 386 1.73 9.26 -38.62
N THR A 387 2.54 8.83 -37.68
CA THR A 387 3.59 9.62 -37.06
C THR A 387 4.96 9.12 -37.50
N SER A 388 5.98 9.97 -37.43
CA SER A 388 7.35 9.64 -37.87
C SER A 388 8.03 8.57 -37.01
N GLU A 389 7.58 8.43 -35.76
CA GLU A 389 8.13 7.49 -34.78
C GLU A 389 7.02 6.91 -33.88
N PRO A 390 7.27 5.79 -33.14
CA PRO A 390 6.32 5.25 -32.18
C PRO A 390 5.93 6.28 -31.13
N VAL A 391 4.65 6.40 -30.85
CA VAL A 391 4.09 7.36 -29.89
C VAL A 391 4.02 6.71 -28.52
N HIS A 392 4.76 7.27 -27.55
CA HIS A 392 4.77 6.79 -26.15
C HIS A 392 3.95 7.68 -25.22
N ASN A 393 3.78 8.98 -25.59
CA ASN A 393 2.95 9.93 -24.87
C ASN A 393 1.96 10.59 -25.84
N LEU A 394 0.74 10.80 -25.35
CA LEU A 394 -0.32 11.41 -26.12
C LEU A 394 -1.17 12.31 -25.22
N LYS A 395 -1.41 13.55 -25.63
CA LYS A 395 -2.23 14.50 -24.87
C LYS A 395 -2.93 15.49 -25.80
N PHE A 396 -4.19 15.84 -25.48
CA PHE A 396 -4.85 16.98 -26.13
C PHE A 396 -4.29 18.30 -25.63
N SER A 397 -4.12 19.27 -26.52
CA SER A 397 -3.79 20.64 -26.12
C SER A 397 -4.97 21.28 -25.37
N ALA A 398 -4.68 22.26 -24.50
CA ALA A 398 -5.70 22.92 -23.69
C ALA A 398 -6.77 23.66 -24.53
N ASP A 399 -6.46 24.02 -25.77
CA ASP A 399 -7.37 24.66 -26.74
C ASP A 399 -8.10 23.64 -27.62
N ASN A 400 -7.87 22.34 -27.43
CA ASN A 400 -8.49 21.24 -28.18
C ASN A 400 -8.17 21.23 -29.69
N LEU A 401 -7.24 22.07 -30.14
CA LEU A 401 -6.90 22.21 -31.57
C LEU A 401 -5.80 21.26 -32.00
N PHE A 402 -5.07 20.69 -31.07
CA PHE A 402 -3.93 19.85 -31.34
C PHE A 402 -3.91 18.60 -30.48
N LEU A 403 -3.36 17.52 -31.04
CA LEU A 403 -2.91 16.36 -30.32
C LEU A 403 -1.40 16.44 -30.19
N LEU A 404 -0.90 16.36 -28.95
CA LEU A 404 0.52 16.45 -28.62
C LEU A 404 1.04 15.04 -28.42
N THR A 405 2.12 14.69 -29.11
CA THR A 405 2.89 13.47 -28.87
C THR A 405 4.26 13.85 -28.28
N ASP A 406 5.06 12.87 -27.95
CA ASP A 406 6.45 13.06 -27.51
C ASP A 406 7.36 13.65 -28.60
N THR A 407 7.00 13.53 -29.88
CA THR A 407 7.82 13.94 -31.02
C THR A 407 7.23 15.06 -31.86
N GLU A 408 5.89 15.20 -31.92
CA GLU A 408 5.23 16.15 -32.81
C GLU A 408 3.91 16.70 -32.27
N ARG A 409 3.47 17.83 -32.84
CA ARG A 409 2.20 18.50 -32.58
C ARG A 409 1.29 18.35 -33.78
N ILE A 410 0.23 17.56 -33.68
CA ILE A 410 -0.67 17.22 -34.75
C ILE A 410 -1.91 18.11 -34.67
N ARG A 411 -2.21 18.88 -35.72
CA ARG A 411 -3.40 19.73 -35.78
C ARG A 411 -4.65 18.87 -36.00
N LEU A 412 -5.65 19.08 -35.16
CA LEU A 412 -6.97 18.49 -35.33
C LEU A 412 -7.80 19.46 -36.18
N GLU A 413 -8.19 19.07 -37.40
CA GLU A 413 -9.02 19.94 -38.26
C GLU A 413 -10.40 20.13 -37.64
N ASP A 414 -10.90 21.38 -37.68
CA ASP A 414 -12.22 21.76 -37.25
C ASP A 414 -13.30 21.02 -38.01
N THR A 415 -14.11 20.22 -37.32
CA THR A 415 -15.46 19.95 -37.80
C THR A 415 -16.35 21.03 -37.22
N ALA A 416 -16.58 22.07 -38.00
CA ALA A 416 -17.60 23.06 -37.69
C ALA A 416 -18.97 22.38 -37.61
N ALA A 417 -19.64 22.48 -36.46
CA ALA A 417 -21.07 22.66 -36.33
C ALA A 417 -21.43 22.82 -34.84
N GLU A 418 -21.79 24.02 -34.53
CA GLU A 418 -22.92 24.43 -33.69
C GLU A 418 -23.55 23.40 -32.75
N ASP A 419 -23.42 23.57 -31.42
CA ASP A 419 -24.55 24.02 -30.62
C ASP A 419 -24.16 24.29 -29.16
N HIS A 420 -24.60 25.44 -28.70
CA HIS A 420 -24.62 25.88 -27.33
C HIS A 420 -25.65 25.07 -26.56
N ASP A 421 -25.24 24.29 -25.59
CA ASP A 421 -25.92 24.22 -24.29
C ASP A 421 -24.98 23.67 -23.22
N ARG A 422 -24.50 24.52 -22.34
CA ARG A 422 -23.68 24.17 -21.19
C ARG A 422 -24.56 24.12 -19.96
N SER A 423 -24.94 22.92 -19.56
CA SER A 423 -25.36 22.68 -18.18
C SER A 423 -24.33 21.78 -17.48
N PRO A 424 -23.99 22.04 -16.23
CA PRO A 424 -22.94 21.32 -15.52
C PRO A 424 -23.49 20.02 -14.96
N HIS A 425 -23.32 18.91 -15.67
CA HIS A 425 -23.57 17.59 -15.13
C HIS A 425 -22.33 16.73 -15.21
N SER A 426 -21.87 16.32 -14.02
CA SER A 426 -20.93 15.25 -13.64
C SER A 426 -20.07 14.63 -14.74
N LEU A 427 -18.80 14.86 -14.63
CA LEU A 427 -17.66 14.34 -15.38
C LEU A 427 -17.65 12.80 -15.53
N GLN A 428 -18.43 12.25 -16.44
CA GLN A 428 -18.17 10.91 -16.96
C GLN A 428 -17.34 11.07 -18.24
N SER A 429 -16.12 10.55 -18.22
CA SER A 429 -15.18 10.60 -19.35
C SER A 429 -14.93 9.21 -19.93
N PHE A 430 -14.49 9.16 -21.19
CA PHE A 430 -14.02 7.91 -21.79
C PHE A 430 -12.67 7.50 -21.23
N ILE A 431 -12.46 6.20 -21.08
CA ILE A 431 -11.21 5.58 -20.61
C ILE A 431 -10.86 4.42 -21.52
N VAL A 432 -9.59 4.24 -21.85
CA VAL A 432 -9.11 3.04 -22.56
C VAL A 432 -8.43 2.11 -21.55
N LYS A 433 -8.95 0.89 -21.39
CA LYS A 433 -8.41 -0.10 -20.45
C LYS A 433 -8.47 -1.49 -21.09
N ASP A 434 -7.35 -2.23 -21.06
CA ASP A 434 -7.26 -3.62 -21.50
C ASP A 434 -7.89 -3.87 -22.89
N GLN A 435 -7.56 -3.02 -23.87
CA GLN A 435 -8.15 -3.01 -25.21
C GLN A 435 -9.66 -2.68 -25.25
N TRP A 436 -10.21 -2.08 -24.18
CA TRP A 436 -11.57 -1.58 -24.17
C TRP A 436 -11.60 -0.07 -24.01
N ILE A 437 -12.46 0.60 -24.77
CA ILE A 437 -12.86 1.98 -24.50
C ILE A 437 -14.07 1.89 -23.56
N CYS A 438 -13.95 2.54 -22.39
CA CYS A 438 -14.98 2.55 -21.35
C CYS A 438 -15.53 3.97 -21.19
N TYR A 439 -16.81 4.09 -20.83
CA TYR A 439 -17.44 5.33 -20.42
C TYR A 439 -17.78 5.22 -18.93
N GLY A 440 -17.08 6.00 -18.11
CA GLY A 440 -17.08 5.75 -16.67
C GLY A 440 -16.51 4.36 -16.36
N VAL A 441 -17.31 3.50 -15.71
CA VAL A 441 -16.93 2.11 -15.38
C VAL A 441 -17.42 1.08 -16.40
N MET A 442 -18.16 1.50 -17.42
CA MET A 442 -18.78 0.58 -18.39
C MET A 442 -17.90 0.38 -19.62
N PRO A 443 -17.52 -0.85 -19.97
CA PRO A 443 -16.82 -1.15 -21.22
C PRO A 443 -17.74 -0.91 -22.39
N PHE A 444 -17.29 -0.12 -23.35
CA PHE A 444 -18.12 0.39 -24.41
C PHE A 444 -17.75 -0.14 -25.81
N LEU A 445 -16.47 -0.16 -26.13
CA LEU A 445 -15.94 -0.66 -27.41
C LEU A 445 -14.65 -1.42 -27.18
N ARG A 446 -14.53 -2.61 -27.75
CA ARG A 446 -13.28 -3.39 -27.72
C ARG A 446 -12.43 -3.09 -28.94
N LEU A 447 -11.16 -2.79 -28.70
CA LEU A 447 -10.16 -2.65 -29.75
C LEU A 447 -9.67 -4.03 -30.21
N SER A 448 -9.26 -4.15 -31.47
CA SER A 448 -8.74 -5.41 -32.00
C SER A 448 -7.44 -5.84 -31.28
N SER A 449 -7.24 -7.16 -31.13
CA SER A 449 -6.08 -7.71 -30.41
C SER A 449 -4.74 -7.50 -31.12
N ASP A 450 -4.77 -7.17 -32.40
CA ASP A 450 -3.59 -6.82 -33.21
C ASP A 450 -3.16 -5.36 -33.02
N MET A 451 -4.02 -4.51 -32.46
CA MET A 451 -3.67 -3.13 -32.12
C MET A 451 -2.83 -3.11 -30.84
N GLN A 452 -1.52 -2.95 -31.00
CA GLN A 452 -0.60 -2.80 -29.85
C GLN A 452 -0.62 -1.35 -29.36
N LEU A 453 -1.30 -1.13 -28.23
CA LEU A 453 -1.42 0.18 -27.60
C LEU A 453 -0.07 0.66 -27.07
N ALA A 454 0.28 1.92 -27.34
CA ALA A 454 1.41 2.62 -26.74
C ALA A 454 0.94 3.62 -25.69
N CYS A 455 -0.03 4.46 -26.03
CA CYS A 455 -0.61 5.46 -25.15
C CYS A 455 -2.04 5.84 -25.59
N HIS A 456 -2.76 6.58 -24.76
CA HIS A 456 -4.06 7.15 -25.11
C HIS A 456 -4.33 8.42 -24.32
N ASP A 457 -5.22 9.27 -24.84
CA ASP A 457 -5.81 10.40 -24.12
C ASP A 457 -7.28 10.55 -24.50
N THR A 458 -8.06 11.16 -23.65
CA THR A 458 -9.51 11.31 -23.83
C THR A 458 -9.94 12.74 -23.56
N LEU A 459 -10.82 13.24 -24.38
CA LEU A 459 -11.37 14.58 -24.25
C LEU A 459 -12.85 14.57 -24.67
N ASP A 460 -13.72 14.96 -23.73
CA ASP A 460 -15.17 15.02 -23.95
C ASP A 460 -15.74 13.72 -24.54
N ASP A 461 -16.11 13.75 -25.81
CA ASP A 461 -16.67 12.63 -26.59
C ASP A 461 -15.68 11.99 -27.54
N GLN A 462 -14.39 12.25 -27.38
CA GLN A 462 -13.33 11.77 -28.24
C GLN A 462 -12.30 10.97 -27.47
N VAL A 463 -11.76 9.94 -28.11
CA VAL A 463 -10.63 9.16 -27.61
C VAL A 463 -9.54 9.15 -28.69
N ALA A 464 -8.33 9.50 -28.33
CA ALA A 464 -7.14 9.36 -29.17
C ALA A 464 -6.27 8.21 -28.63
N ILE A 465 -5.81 7.33 -29.50
CA ILE A 465 -5.02 6.15 -29.15
C ILE A 465 -3.77 6.12 -30.03
N GLY A 466 -2.60 6.18 -29.40
CA GLY A 466 -1.32 5.95 -30.06
C GLY A 466 -0.98 4.46 -30.08
N LEU A 467 -0.57 3.95 -31.25
CA LEU A 467 -0.16 2.57 -31.45
C LEU A 467 1.38 2.48 -31.48
N LYS A 468 1.92 1.33 -31.09
CA LYS A 468 3.40 1.10 -31.08
C LYS A 468 4.03 1.17 -32.47
N ASN A 469 3.27 1.07 -33.54
CA ASN A 469 3.72 1.22 -34.92
C ASN A 469 3.77 2.68 -35.40
N GLY A 470 3.50 3.66 -34.52
CA GLY A 470 3.49 5.08 -34.85
C GLY A 470 2.15 5.61 -35.37
N GLN A 471 1.11 4.79 -35.48
CA GLN A 471 -0.23 5.23 -35.89
C GLN A 471 -1.02 5.81 -34.72
N VAL A 472 -1.84 6.83 -34.99
CA VAL A 472 -2.80 7.40 -34.05
C VAL A 472 -4.22 7.19 -34.53
N LEU A 473 -5.03 6.54 -33.71
CA LEU A 473 -6.45 6.32 -33.95
C LEU A 473 -7.26 7.35 -33.17
N ARG A 474 -8.15 8.08 -33.83
CA ARG A 474 -9.09 9.00 -33.19
C ARG A 474 -10.52 8.48 -33.37
N ILE A 475 -11.25 8.37 -32.27
CA ILE A 475 -12.63 7.87 -32.26
C ILE A 475 -13.50 8.94 -31.61
N GLY A 476 -14.48 9.44 -32.33
CA GLY A 476 -15.51 10.35 -31.80
C GLY A 476 -16.82 9.60 -31.57
N PHE A 477 -17.53 9.95 -30.51
CA PHE A 477 -18.81 9.33 -30.13
C PHE A 477 -19.95 10.36 -30.17
N ASP A 478 -21.13 9.90 -30.59
CA ASP A 478 -22.31 10.75 -30.56
C ASP A 478 -22.95 10.73 -29.18
N ARG A 479 -22.93 11.87 -28.49
CA ARG A 479 -23.48 12.02 -27.12
C ARG A 479 -24.98 11.73 -27.04
N SER A 480 -25.76 12.09 -28.04
CA SER A 480 -27.20 11.86 -28.04
C SER A 480 -27.52 10.36 -28.05
N THR A 481 -26.79 9.62 -28.87
CA THR A 481 -26.90 8.16 -28.96
C THR A 481 -26.38 7.51 -27.66
N LEU A 482 -25.29 8.01 -27.07
CA LEU A 482 -24.72 7.53 -25.82
C LEU A 482 -25.69 7.70 -24.64
N HIS A 483 -26.29 8.89 -24.48
CA HIS A 483 -27.30 9.15 -23.45
C HIS A 483 -28.55 8.29 -23.57
N SER A 484 -29.03 8.09 -24.80
CA SER A 484 -30.17 7.22 -25.07
C SER A 484 -29.86 5.76 -24.71
N MET A 485 -28.66 5.29 -24.94
CA MET A 485 -28.23 3.92 -24.61
C MET A 485 -28.02 3.74 -23.09
N LEU A 486 -27.49 4.75 -22.40
CA LEU A 486 -27.32 4.74 -20.94
C LEU A 486 -28.67 4.81 -20.22
N ALA A 487 -29.63 5.55 -20.73
CA ALA A 487 -30.98 5.62 -20.18
C ALA A 487 -31.78 4.31 -20.35
N LEU A 488 -31.46 3.49 -21.36
CA LEU A 488 -32.08 2.18 -21.60
C LEU A 488 -31.41 1.02 -20.86
N GLY A 489 -30.20 1.20 -20.36
CA GLY A 489 -29.39 0.15 -19.71
C GLY A 489 -29.01 0.41 -18.27
N ALA A 490 -29.45 1.52 -17.69
CA ALA A 490 -29.16 1.92 -16.31
C ALA A 490 -30.29 1.56 -15.35
N VAL A 491 -30.83 0.33 -15.45
CA VAL A 491 -31.69 -0.25 -14.43
C VAL A 491 -31.10 -1.57 -13.96
#